data_154f7470d50aceeffd9cc9b6d548071d
#
_entry.id   154f7470d50aceeffd9cc9b6d548071d
#
_cell.length_a   1.000
_cell.length_b   1.000
_cell.length_c   1.000
_cell.angle_alpha   90.00
_cell.angle_beta   90.00
_cell.angle_gamma   90.00
#
_symmetry.space_group_name_H-M   'P 1'
#
loop_
_entity.id
_entity.type
_entity.pdbx_description
1 polymer ?
#
loop_
_entity_poly.entity_id
_entity_poly.type
_entity_poly.pdbx_seq_one_letter_code
_entity_poly.pdbx_strand_id
1 'polypeptide(L)'
;MHLEFSEQDLQFRNEVRAWIAEAFDPELRAMMAQSKNGYLDKAGQVRWQKALHARGWAAPNWPEAYGGPGWTPTQRHIFQSELAAAGCPPVSPMGLKMVAPVIMKYGTAAQKARFLPPILKSDVWWCQGYSEPNSGSDLASLQLRADLATDGDGAHYVLNGSKIWTTHAQWADWMFCLVRTSRDARRQEGISFVLLDMRTPGITVVALPTLDGPVPGQQEVNQVFFDNVRVPVENRIGEEGMGWTYAKYLLEFERGGTYGPTLSKQLAKVAAIAADQPGDDGRRLLEDAGFRRKLAQLHLRAAGLQAVELKLFSGVESGKSIGAASSMLKLLGTEAMQAISELAVEAAGPAALPFVQDTWAEIQGREASPRVGPDYAAVLAPRYFNYRKASIYGGSNEIQRNIIAKLMLGL
;
A
#
# COMPACT_ATOMS: atom_id res chain seq x y z
N MET A 1 -12.88 20.34 -20.91
CA MET A 1 -12.36 19.00 -20.52
C MET A 1 -13.33 18.01 -21.11
N HIS A 2 -12.92 17.25 -22.12
CA HIS A 2 -13.72 16.12 -22.61
C HIS A 2 -13.55 15.00 -21.58
N LEU A 3 -14.67 14.56 -20.98
CA LEU A 3 -14.71 13.47 -19.99
C LEU A 3 -15.04 12.12 -20.65
N GLU A 4 -15.17 12.11 -21.97
CA GLU A 4 -15.48 10.90 -22.73
C GLU A 4 -14.20 10.19 -23.14
N PHE A 5 -14.16 8.87 -22.95
CA PHE A 5 -13.07 8.04 -23.43
C PHE A 5 -13.16 7.92 -24.97
N SER A 6 -11.99 7.88 -25.63
CA SER A 6 -11.91 7.55 -27.05
C SER A 6 -12.37 6.12 -27.33
N GLU A 7 -12.67 5.79 -28.57
CA GLU A 7 -12.99 4.40 -28.95
C GLU A 7 -11.86 3.43 -28.58
N GLN A 8 -10.61 3.85 -28.73
CA GLN A 8 -9.44 3.06 -28.36
C GLN A 8 -9.39 2.82 -26.82
N ASP A 9 -9.71 3.83 -26.01
CA ASP A 9 -9.77 3.70 -24.57
C ASP A 9 -10.91 2.78 -24.13
N LEU A 10 -12.06 2.85 -24.83
CA LEU A 10 -13.20 1.96 -24.59
C LEU A 10 -12.86 0.49 -24.95
N GLN A 11 -12.14 0.26 -26.03
CA GLN A 11 -11.65 -1.07 -26.42
C GLN A 11 -10.67 -1.60 -25.35
N PHE A 12 -9.71 -0.78 -24.92
CA PHE A 12 -8.79 -1.14 -23.85
C PHE A 12 -9.53 -1.46 -22.54
N ARG A 13 -10.52 -0.67 -22.15
CA ARG A 13 -11.36 -0.95 -20.98
C ARG A 13 -12.05 -2.31 -21.08
N ASN A 14 -12.60 -2.65 -22.24
CA ASN A 14 -13.26 -3.93 -22.46
C ASN A 14 -12.27 -5.10 -22.38
N GLU A 15 -11.06 -4.92 -22.92
CA GLU A 15 -9.96 -5.89 -22.80
C GLU A 15 -9.59 -6.14 -21.33
N VAL A 16 -9.43 -5.07 -20.53
CA VAL A 16 -9.14 -5.16 -19.10
C VAL A 16 -10.25 -5.91 -18.37
N ARG A 17 -11.53 -5.61 -18.65
CA ARG A 17 -12.68 -6.30 -18.06
C ARG A 17 -12.71 -7.79 -18.37
N ALA A 18 -12.49 -8.14 -19.64
CA ALA A 18 -12.46 -9.54 -20.08
C ALA A 18 -11.34 -10.31 -19.36
N TRP A 19 -10.14 -9.73 -19.30
CA TRP A 19 -9.02 -10.34 -18.59
C TRP A 19 -9.29 -10.49 -17.08
N ILE A 20 -9.87 -9.50 -16.42
CA ILE A 20 -10.24 -9.57 -15.00
C ILE A 20 -11.24 -10.71 -14.77
N ALA A 21 -12.23 -10.87 -15.65
CA ALA A 21 -13.24 -11.93 -15.50
C ALA A 21 -12.62 -13.33 -15.49
N GLU A 22 -11.53 -13.53 -16.25
CA GLU A 22 -10.77 -14.77 -16.32
C GLU A 22 -9.75 -14.91 -15.18
N ALA A 23 -8.89 -13.91 -14.99
CA ALA A 23 -7.73 -13.99 -14.08
C ALA A 23 -8.08 -13.82 -12.61
N PHE A 24 -9.12 -13.06 -12.29
CA PHE A 24 -9.63 -12.92 -10.92
C PHE A 24 -10.73 -13.95 -10.66
N ASP A 25 -10.30 -15.19 -10.45
CA ASP A 25 -11.14 -16.36 -10.31
C ASP A 25 -11.97 -16.37 -9.00
N PRO A 26 -12.91 -17.32 -8.85
CA PRO A 26 -13.78 -17.42 -7.68
C PRO A 26 -13.03 -17.57 -6.35
N GLU A 27 -11.90 -18.29 -6.32
CA GLU A 27 -11.10 -18.48 -5.11
C GLU A 27 -10.48 -17.16 -4.63
N LEU A 28 -9.78 -16.45 -5.53
CA LEU A 28 -9.21 -15.12 -5.21
C LEU A 28 -10.30 -14.12 -4.79
N ARG A 29 -11.50 -14.19 -5.41
CA ARG A 29 -12.65 -13.35 -5.02
C ARG A 29 -13.12 -13.67 -3.60
N ALA A 30 -13.25 -14.95 -3.26
CA ALA A 30 -13.63 -15.38 -1.92
C ALA A 30 -12.61 -14.95 -0.87
N MET A 31 -11.31 -15.14 -1.13
CA MET A 31 -10.22 -14.67 -0.26
C MET A 31 -10.27 -13.15 -0.04
N MET A 32 -10.45 -12.35 -1.10
CA MET A 32 -10.57 -10.89 -0.98
C MET A 32 -11.82 -10.46 -0.21
N ALA A 33 -12.93 -11.16 -0.36
CA ALA A 33 -14.16 -10.88 0.39
C ALA A 33 -13.94 -11.02 1.92
N GLN A 34 -13.12 -12.00 2.33
CA GLN A 34 -12.79 -12.30 3.72
C GLN A 34 -11.55 -11.57 4.26
N SER A 35 -10.88 -10.78 3.43
CA SER A 35 -9.68 -10.05 3.84
C SER A 35 -10.01 -8.93 4.84
N LYS A 36 -9.32 -8.92 5.98
CA LYS A 36 -9.46 -7.90 7.03
C LYS A 36 -8.70 -6.61 6.70
N ASN A 37 -7.53 -6.73 6.09
CA ASN A 37 -6.62 -5.61 5.79
C ASN A 37 -6.57 -5.20 4.30
N GLY A 38 -7.32 -5.90 3.45
CA GLY A 38 -7.37 -5.64 2.00
C GLY A 38 -6.29 -6.34 1.19
N TYR A 39 -5.49 -7.22 1.80
CA TYR A 39 -4.51 -8.08 1.13
C TYR A 39 -4.93 -9.54 1.16
N LEU A 40 -4.45 -10.31 0.20
CA LEU A 40 -4.42 -11.78 0.25
C LEU A 40 -3.27 -12.25 1.16
N ASP A 41 -3.18 -13.54 1.42
CA ASP A 41 -1.95 -14.15 1.94
C ASP A 41 -0.82 -14.08 0.92
N LYS A 42 0.41 -14.47 1.31
CA LYS A 42 1.58 -14.40 0.42
C LYS A 42 1.36 -15.17 -0.87
N ALA A 43 0.78 -16.38 -0.81
CA ALA A 43 0.57 -17.23 -1.97
C ALA A 43 -0.42 -16.61 -2.96
N GLY A 44 -1.55 -16.12 -2.50
CA GLY A 44 -2.55 -15.42 -3.30
C GLY A 44 -2.02 -14.12 -3.92
N GLN A 45 -1.26 -13.34 -3.14
CA GLN A 45 -0.63 -12.11 -3.65
C GLN A 45 0.38 -12.40 -4.77
N VAL A 46 1.24 -13.40 -4.59
CA VAL A 46 2.22 -13.83 -5.60
C VAL A 46 1.49 -14.34 -6.85
N ARG A 47 0.47 -15.20 -6.69
CA ARG A 47 -0.34 -15.72 -7.79
C ARG A 47 -0.98 -14.58 -8.59
N TRP A 48 -1.57 -13.60 -7.93
CA TRP A 48 -2.18 -12.45 -8.58
C TRP A 48 -1.17 -11.60 -9.35
N GLN A 49 -0.03 -11.27 -8.74
CA GLN A 49 1.01 -10.50 -9.42
C GLN A 49 1.64 -11.26 -10.61
N LYS A 50 1.80 -12.58 -10.49
CA LYS A 50 2.28 -13.43 -11.62
C LYS A 50 1.27 -13.46 -12.78
N ALA A 51 -0.02 -13.48 -12.50
CA ALA A 51 -1.05 -13.36 -13.53
C ALA A 51 -0.97 -12.01 -14.26
N LEU A 52 -0.81 -10.92 -13.51
CA LEU A 52 -0.56 -9.58 -14.08
C LEU A 52 0.73 -9.54 -14.91
N HIS A 53 1.81 -10.16 -14.41
CA HIS A 53 3.09 -10.19 -15.11
C HIS A 53 3.00 -10.98 -16.43
N ALA A 54 2.34 -12.12 -16.44
CA ALA A 54 2.13 -12.92 -17.64
C ALA A 54 1.39 -12.15 -18.75
N ARG A 55 0.54 -11.19 -18.38
CA ARG A 55 -0.14 -10.28 -19.30
C ARG A 55 0.70 -9.04 -19.66
N GLY A 56 1.85 -8.82 -19.02
CA GLY A 56 2.65 -7.61 -19.15
C GLY A 56 2.12 -6.40 -18.36
N TRP A 57 1.23 -6.60 -17.39
CA TRP A 57 0.47 -5.55 -16.69
C TRP A 57 0.84 -5.35 -15.22
N ALA A 58 1.87 -6.05 -14.72
CA ALA A 58 2.25 -5.98 -13.31
C ALA A 58 2.76 -4.60 -12.87
N ALA A 59 3.39 -3.86 -13.79
CA ALA A 59 4.04 -2.59 -13.47
C ALA A 59 3.60 -1.46 -14.42
N PRO A 60 2.34 -0.99 -14.33
CA PRO A 60 1.75 -0.04 -15.27
C PRO A 60 2.45 1.33 -15.32
N ASN A 61 3.24 1.66 -14.29
CA ASN A 61 3.96 2.94 -14.18
C ASN A 61 5.46 2.82 -14.48
N TRP A 62 5.95 1.62 -14.82
CA TRP A 62 7.37 1.46 -15.16
C TRP A 62 7.64 1.88 -16.60
N PRO A 63 8.85 2.41 -16.90
CA PRO A 63 9.31 2.57 -18.27
C PRO A 63 9.33 1.23 -19.02
N GLU A 64 9.06 1.26 -20.32
CA GLU A 64 9.09 0.06 -21.19
C GLU A 64 10.44 -0.66 -21.15
N ALA A 65 11.54 0.09 -21.04
CA ALA A 65 12.89 -0.44 -20.91
C ALA A 65 13.08 -1.38 -19.69
N TYR A 66 12.19 -1.31 -18.71
CA TYR A 66 12.20 -2.18 -17.52
C TYR A 66 10.97 -3.10 -17.45
N GLY A 67 10.21 -3.21 -18.53
CA GLY A 67 9.06 -4.12 -18.63
C GLY A 67 7.71 -3.48 -18.28
N GLY A 68 7.61 -2.17 -18.27
CA GLY A 68 6.33 -1.46 -18.23
C GLY A 68 5.57 -1.56 -19.56
N PRO A 69 4.24 -1.47 -19.57
CA PRO A 69 3.42 -1.65 -20.77
C PRO A 69 3.36 -0.42 -21.71
N GLY A 70 4.03 0.68 -21.39
CA GLY A 70 4.01 1.90 -22.20
C GLY A 70 2.67 2.64 -22.25
N TRP A 71 1.79 2.39 -21.30
CA TRP A 71 0.43 2.95 -21.31
C TRP A 71 0.40 4.47 -21.12
N THR A 72 -0.57 5.08 -21.80
CA THR A 72 -0.96 6.47 -21.53
C THR A 72 -1.50 6.62 -20.10
N PRO A 73 -1.51 7.84 -19.53
CA PRO A 73 -2.15 8.08 -18.24
C PRO A 73 -3.63 7.70 -18.21
N THR A 74 -4.37 7.89 -19.33
CA THR A 74 -5.77 7.47 -19.46
C THR A 74 -5.90 5.95 -19.34
N GLN A 75 -5.07 5.19 -20.04
CA GLN A 75 -5.08 3.72 -19.94
C GLN A 75 -4.71 3.23 -18.53
N ARG A 76 -3.73 3.86 -17.88
CA ARG A 76 -3.39 3.58 -16.48
C ARG A 76 -4.56 3.83 -15.53
N HIS A 77 -5.28 4.93 -15.74
CA HIS A 77 -6.47 5.26 -14.96
C HIS A 77 -7.59 4.24 -15.18
N ILE A 78 -7.88 3.88 -16.45
CA ILE A 78 -8.85 2.85 -16.79
C ILE A 78 -8.51 1.53 -16.10
N PHE A 79 -7.26 1.05 -16.23
CA PHE A 79 -6.82 -0.18 -15.64
C PHE A 79 -7.00 -0.20 -14.11
N GLN A 80 -6.54 0.84 -13.41
CA GLN A 80 -6.69 0.94 -11.97
C GLN A 80 -8.16 1.02 -11.54
N SER A 81 -8.99 1.73 -12.29
CA SER A 81 -10.42 1.87 -12.02
C SER A 81 -11.16 0.54 -12.19
N GLU A 82 -10.87 -0.22 -13.25
CA GLU A 82 -11.50 -1.51 -13.49
C GLU A 82 -11.06 -2.56 -12.46
N LEU A 83 -9.77 -2.60 -12.09
CA LEU A 83 -9.30 -3.46 -10.99
C LEU A 83 -10.00 -3.14 -9.67
N ALA A 84 -10.12 -1.86 -9.32
CA ALA A 84 -10.79 -1.41 -8.11
C ALA A 84 -12.29 -1.75 -8.14
N ALA A 85 -12.99 -1.48 -9.26
CA ALA A 85 -14.40 -1.79 -9.43
C ALA A 85 -14.69 -3.30 -9.32
N ALA A 86 -13.84 -4.15 -9.88
CA ALA A 86 -13.94 -5.59 -9.74
C ALA A 86 -13.58 -6.09 -8.33
N GLY A 87 -12.82 -5.31 -7.54
CA GLY A 87 -12.32 -5.68 -6.22
C GLY A 87 -11.12 -6.60 -6.25
N CYS A 88 -10.33 -6.49 -7.29
CA CYS A 88 -9.08 -7.22 -7.41
C CYS A 88 -8.12 -6.88 -6.27
N PRO A 89 -7.25 -7.82 -5.88
CA PRO A 89 -6.21 -7.56 -4.90
C PRO A 89 -5.27 -6.43 -5.35
N PRO A 90 -4.86 -5.50 -4.48
CA PRO A 90 -3.76 -4.61 -4.80
C PRO A 90 -2.47 -5.44 -4.91
N VAL A 91 -1.56 -5.07 -5.80
CA VAL A 91 -0.20 -5.64 -5.77
C VAL A 91 0.57 -5.07 -4.58
N SER A 92 1.53 -5.86 -4.03
CA SER A 92 2.41 -5.34 -2.99
C SER A 92 3.17 -4.11 -3.48
N PRO A 93 3.04 -2.96 -2.81
CA PRO A 93 3.67 -1.73 -3.28
C PRO A 93 5.19 -1.71 -3.07
N MET A 94 5.72 -2.50 -2.12
CA MET A 94 7.09 -2.40 -1.64
C MET A 94 8.13 -2.59 -2.76
N GLY A 95 7.96 -3.63 -3.56
CA GLY A 95 8.82 -3.90 -4.72
C GLY A 95 8.52 -2.94 -5.88
N LEU A 96 7.31 -3.05 -6.42
CA LEU A 96 6.93 -2.42 -7.69
C LEU A 96 6.84 -0.90 -7.65
N LYS A 97 6.27 -0.32 -6.57
CA LYS A 97 5.98 1.11 -6.49
C LYS A 97 7.01 1.90 -5.68
N MET A 98 7.71 1.25 -4.74
CA MET A 98 8.60 1.94 -3.81
C MET A 98 10.07 1.76 -4.16
N VAL A 99 10.66 0.56 -3.98
CA VAL A 99 12.10 0.37 -4.16
C VAL A 99 12.52 0.39 -5.63
N ALA A 100 11.73 -0.17 -6.54
CA ALA A 100 12.12 -0.24 -7.95
C ALA A 100 12.37 1.14 -8.60
N PRO A 101 11.53 2.18 -8.44
CA PRO A 101 11.84 3.51 -8.93
C PRO A 101 13.17 4.07 -8.40
N VAL A 102 13.51 3.79 -7.13
CA VAL A 102 14.79 4.22 -6.54
C VAL A 102 15.96 3.47 -7.20
N ILE A 103 15.83 2.15 -7.39
CA ILE A 103 16.84 1.35 -8.09
C ILE A 103 17.01 1.82 -9.54
N MET A 104 15.91 2.10 -10.25
CA MET A 104 15.95 2.59 -11.63
C MET A 104 16.70 3.91 -11.74
N LYS A 105 16.49 4.82 -10.79
CA LYS A 105 17.09 6.17 -10.85
C LYS A 105 18.51 6.22 -10.31
N TYR A 106 18.79 5.57 -9.19
CA TYR A 106 20.02 5.73 -8.44
C TYR A 106 20.90 4.47 -8.35
N GLY A 107 20.35 3.31 -8.71
CA GLY A 107 21.08 2.05 -8.69
C GLY A 107 22.09 1.93 -9.84
N THR A 108 23.16 1.16 -9.60
CA THR A 108 24.13 0.79 -10.62
C THR A 108 23.50 -0.14 -11.68
N ALA A 109 24.17 -0.32 -12.83
CA ALA A 109 23.73 -1.27 -13.85
C ALA A 109 23.59 -2.70 -13.30
N ALA A 110 24.54 -3.13 -12.45
CA ALA A 110 24.49 -4.44 -11.79
C ALA A 110 23.28 -4.57 -10.84
N GLN A 111 22.99 -3.54 -10.03
CA GLN A 111 21.83 -3.54 -9.15
C GLN A 111 20.50 -3.58 -9.93
N LYS A 112 20.39 -2.83 -11.02
CA LYS A 112 19.22 -2.84 -11.91
C LYS A 112 18.98 -4.22 -12.50
N ALA A 113 20.05 -4.83 -13.06
CA ALA A 113 19.96 -6.17 -13.65
C ALA A 113 19.61 -7.24 -12.61
N ARG A 114 20.13 -7.13 -11.38
CA ARG A 114 19.89 -8.09 -10.28
C ARG A 114 18.49 -8.01 -9.71
N PHE A 115 17.96 -6.80 -9.44
CA PHE A 115 16.79 -6.64 -8.60
C PHE A 115 15.49 -6.36 -9.37
N LEU A 116 15.52 -5.66 -10.51
CA LEU A 116 14.29 -5.28 -11.20
C LEU A 116 13.52 -6.46 -11.80
N PRO A 117 14.15 -7.43 -12.48
CA PRO A 117 13.41 -8.55 -13.08
C PRO A 117 12.67 -9.41 -12.04
N PRO A 118 13.29 -9.86 -10.91
CA PRO A 118 12.56 -10.65 -9.92
C PRO A 118 11.47 -9.86 -9.18
N ILE A 119 11.59 -8.54 -9.01
CA ILE A 119 10.51 -7.68 -8.50
C ILE A 119 9.31 -7.74 -9.45
N LEU A 120 9.53 -7.54 -10.75
CA LEU A 120 8.49 -7.53 -11.77
C LEU A 120 7.73 -8.87 -11.84
N LYS A 121 8.48 -9.98 -11.76
CA LYS A 121 7.96 -11.35 -11.82
C LYS A 121 7.31 -11.83 -10.52
N SER A 122 7.40 -11.08 -9.42
CA SER A 122 7.00 -11.54 -8.07
C SER A 122 7.75 -12.80 -7.61
N ASP A 123 9.03 -12.91 -7.97
CA ASP A 123 9.90 -14.00 -7.51
C ASP A 123 10.56 -13.67 -6.17
N VAL A 124 10.54 -12.40 -5.76
CA VAL A 124 11.05 -11.89 -4.48
C VAL A 124 10.05 -10.95 -3.83
N TRP A 125 9.89 -11.07 -2.51
CA TRP A 125 9.07 -10.19 -1.70
C TRP A 125 9.92 -9.14 -1.00
N TRP A 126 9.46 -7.88 -1.02
CA TRP A 126 10.16 -6.76 -0.41
C TRP A 126 9.41 -6.20 0.79
N CYS A 127 10.15 -5.71 1.79
CA CYS A 127 9.62 -4.89 2.87
C CYS A 127 10.41 -3.59 3.05
N GLN A 128 9.82 -2.64 3.79
CA GLN A 128 10.39 -1.32 4.04
C GLN A 128 10.92 -1.20 5.47
N GLY A 129 12.19 -0.86 5.64
CA GLY A 129 12.84 -0.61 6.92
C GLY A 129 13.07 0.90 7.14
N TYR A 130 12.02 1.68 7.39
CA TYR A 130 12.12 3.14 7.61
C TYR A 130 11.96 3.50 9.08
N SER A 131 10.75 3.39 9.61
CA SER A 131 10.41 3.82 10.96
C SER A 131 11.14 3.00 12.04
N GLU A 132 11.47 3.67 13.15
CA GLU A 132 11.98 3.06 14.37
C GLU A 132 11.04 3.39 15.54
N PRO A 133 11.14 2.70 16.69
CA PRO A 133 10.24 2.96 17.82
C PRO A 133 10.11 4.43 18.21
N ASN A 134 11.20 5.21 18.05
CA ASN A 134 11.25 6.64 18.37
C ASN A 134 11.37 7.56 17.15
N SER A 135 11.27 7.03 15.92
CA SER A 135 11.47 7.77 14.68
C SER A 135 10.43 7.39 13.63
N GLY A 136 9.23 7.97 13.71
CA GLY A 136 8.15 7.81 12.75
C GLY A 136 8.00 9.07 11.89
N SER A 137 7.21 10.06 12.34
CA SER A 137 7.04 11.34 11.64
C SER A 137 8.35 12.13 11.56
N ASP A 138 9.17 12.12 12.60
CA ASP A 138 10.56 12.61 12.57
C ASP A 138 11.53 11.50 12.11
N LEU A 139 11.33 11.03 10.88
CA LEU A 139 12.14 9.95 10.31
C LEU A 139 13.63 10.29 10.25
N ALA A 140 13.99 11.56 10.13
CA ALA A 140 15.39 11.99 10.12
C ALA A 140 16.13 11.71 11.43
N SER A 141 15.41 11.44 12.52
CA SER A 141 15.99 11.07 13.82
C SER A 141 16.34 9.59 13.96
N LEU A 142 16.20 8.79 12.89
CA LEU A 142 16.52 7.35 12.90
C LEU A 142 17.93 7.06 13.44
N GLN A 143 18.09 5.93 14.15
CA GLN A 143 19.29 5.57 14.89
C GLN A 143 19.87 4.20 14.48
N LEU A 144 19.21 3.40 13.63
CA LEU A 144 19.75 2.12 13.17
C LEU A 144 21.16 2.34 12.60
N ARG A 145 22.17 1.99 13.38
CA ARG A 145 23.57 2.23 13.06
C ARG A 145 24.05 1.26 11.99
N ALA A 146 24.90 1.74 11.11
CA ALA A 146 25.57 0.97 10.07
C ALA A 146 27.04 1.37 10.03
N ASP A 147 27.86 0.64 10.76
CA ASP A 147 29.30 0.88 10.86
C ASP A 147 30.02 0.19 9.71
N LEU A 148 30.88 0.91 8.99
CA LEU A 148 31.68 0.33 7.93
C LEU A 148 32.79 -0.55 8.52
N ALA A 149 32.88 -1.78 8.04
CA ALA A 149 33.94 -2.73 8.37
C ALA A 149 34.50 -3.38 7.10
N THR A 150 35.72 -3.90 7.20
CA THR A 150 36.39 -4.63 6.11
C THR A 150 37.09 -5.86 6.69
N ASP A 151 36.87 -7.01 6.08
CA ASP A 151 37.55 -8.25 6.41
C ASP A 151 37.77 -9.11 5.15
N GLY A 152 38.02 -10.43 5.32
CA GLY A 152 38.25 -11.34 4.19
C GLY A 152 37.12 -11.45 3.17
N ASP A 153 35.89 -11.10 3.57
CA ASP A 153 34.69 -11.10 2.71
C ASP A 153 34.46 -9.74 2.02
N GLY A 154 35.34 -8.76 2.25
CA GLY A 154 35.27 -7.42 1.66
C GLY A 154 34.64 -6.37 2.57
N ALA A 155 34.38 -5.19 1.99
CA ALA A 155 33.77 -4.07 2.71
C ALA A 155 32.25 -4.27 2.91
N HIS A 156 31.78 -4.08 4.14
CA HIS A 156 30.38 -4.25 4.51
C HIS A 156 30.00 -3.30 5.66
N TYR A 157 28.72 -3.04 5.79
CA TYR A 157 28.14 -2.36 6.93
C TYR A 157 27.72 -3.40 7.99
N VAL A 158 27.95 -3.10 9.26
CA VAL A 158 27.45 -3.87 10.42
C VAL A 158 26.29 -3.09 11.01
N LEU A 159 25.08 -3.67 10.92
CA LEU A 159 23.83 -3.04 11.37
C LEU A 159 23.48 -3.48 12.78
N ASN A 160 23.17 -2.50 13.66
CA ASN A 160 22.70 -2.73 15.03
C ASN A 160 21.55 -1.77 15.36
N GLY A 161 20.40 -2.33 15.80
CA GLY A 161 19.19 -1.58 16.16
C GLY A 161 17.90 -2.27 15.78
N SER A 162 16.84 -1.50 15.50
CA SER A 162 15.56 -2.09 15.08
C SER A 162 14.76 -1.18 14.17
N LYS A 163 13.86 -1.78 13.38
CA LYS A 163 12.82 -1.13 12.59
C LYS A 163 11.45 -1.58 13.07
N ILE A 164 10.44 -0.70 12.96
CA ILE A 164 9.07 -0.99 13.40
C ILE A 164 8.07 -0.66 12.30
N TRP A 165 6.86 -1.19 12.41
CA TRP A 165 5.76 -1.05 11.44
C TRP A 165 6.12 -1.59 10.05
N THR A 166 7.03 -2.60 10.02
CA THR A 166 7.51 -3.18 8.77
C THR A 166 6.46 -4.13 8.20
N THR A 167 5.76 -3.63 7.18
CA THR A 167 4.68 -4.38 6.51
C THR A 167 5.24 -5.63 5.83
N HIS A 168 4.65 -6.79 6.18
CA HIS A 168 4.95 -8.11 5.63
C HIS A 168 6.43 -8.54 5.73
N ALA A 169 7.16 -8.09 6.76
CA ALA A 169 8.55 -8.49 6.97
C ALA A 169 8.71 -10.02 7.13
N GLN A 170 7.71 -10.70 7.69
CA GLN A 170 7.69 -12.17 7.83
C GLN A 170 7.66 -12.91 6.48
N TRP A 171 7.31 -12.23 5.41
CA TRP A 171 7.27 -12.79 4.05
C TRP A 171 8.46 -12.35 3.19
N ALA A 172 9.18 -11.31 3.63
CA ALA A 172 10.15 -10.62 2.81
C ALA A 172 11.43 -11.43 2.59
N ASP A 173 11.88 -11.44 1.35
CA ASP A 173 13.21 -11.92 0.95
C ASP A 173 14.23 -10.78 1.06
N TRP A 174 13.80 -9.53 0.77
CA TRP A 174 14.62 -8.34 0.76
C TRP A 174 13.98 -7.18 1.51
N MET A 175 14.82 -6.36 2.14
CA MET A 175 14.42 -5.09 2.73
C MET A 175 15.16 -3.93 2.07
N PHE A 176 14.46 -2.84 1.76
CA PHE A 176 15.10 -1.55 1.52
C PHE A 176 15.03 -0.73 2.81
N CYS A 177 16.19 -0.28 3.25
CA CYS A 177 16.35 0.23 4.61
C CYS A 177 17.11 1.55 4.65
N LEU A 178 16.64 2.48 5.49
CA LEU A 178 17.39 3.66 5.87
C LEU A 178 18.22 3.37 7.11
N VAL A 179 19.52 3.66 7.02
CA VAL A 179 20.49 3.39 8.08
C VAL A 179 21.31 4.65 8.38
N ARG A 180 21.87 4.73 9.59
CA ARG A 180 22.75 5.80 10.03
C ARG A 180 24.20 5.41 9.80
N THR A 181 24.85 5.97 8.78
CA THR A 181 26.26 5.72 8.46
C THR A 181 27.20 6.76 9.06
N SER A 182 26.71 7.98 9.31
CA SER A 182 27.45 9.03 10.02
C SER A 182 26.53 9.92 10.85
N ARG A 183 27.12 10.74 11.72
CA ARG A 183 26.42 11.78 12.49
C ARG A 183 26.96 13.13 12.08
N ASP A 184 26.18 13.85 11.29
CA ASP A 184 26.51 15.14 10.74
C ASP A 184 25.71 16.27 11.38
N ALA A 185 26.00 17.53 11.02
CA ALA A 185 25.36 18.71 11.60
C ALA A 185 23.84 18.71 11.39
N ARG A 186 23.36 18.17 10.27
CA ARG A 186 21.93 18.00 9.99
C ARG A 186 21.55 16.53 10.11
N ARG A 187 20.41 16.25 10.78
CA ARG A 187 19.93 14.89 10.98
C ARG A 187 19.67 14.13 9.66
N GLN A 188 19.37 14.83 8.58
CA GLN A 188 19.14 14.26 7.25
C GLN A 188 20.42 13.79 6.58
N GLU A 189 21.56 14.42 6.91
CA GLU A 189 22.88 14.00 6.48
C GLU A 189 23.31 12.76 7.25
N GLY A 190 24.17 11.94 6.67
CA GLY A 190 24.61 10.68 7.29
C GLY A 190 23.56 9.55 7.30
N ILE A 191 22.45 9.70 6.59
CA ILE A 191 21.51 8.62 6.31
C ILE A 191 21.84 8.00 4.96
N SER A 192 22.01 6.68 4.93
CA SER A 192 22.24 5.91 3.70
C SER A 192 21.08 4.96 3.41
N PHE A 193 20.94 4.57 2.14
CA PHE A 193 19.90 3.66 1.67
C PHE A 193 20.53 2.33 1.27
N VAL A 194 20.18 1.25 1.94
CA VAL A 194 20.75 -0.08 1.71
C VAL A 194 19.68 -1.10 1.37
N LEU A 195 20.06 -2.09 0.55
CA LEU A 195 19.26 -3.27 0.25
C LEU A 195 19.86 -4.44 1.04
N LEU A 196 19.05 -5.13 1.84
CA LEU A 196 19.56 -6.24 2.65
C LEU A 196 18.71 -7.51 2.44
N ASP A 197 19.37 -8.66 2.40
CA ASP A 197 18.74 -9.97 2.36
C ASP A 197 18.18 -10.28 3.75
N MET A 198 16.88 -10.54 3.85
CA MET A 198 16.20 -10.81 5.12
C MET A 198 16.60 -12.15 5.77
N ARG A 199 17.34 -13.00 5.05
CA ARG A 199 17.91 -14.24 5.56
C ARG A 199 19.28 -14.07 6.20
N THR A 200 19.85 -12.86 6.17
CA THR A 200 21.15 -12.56 6.78
C THR A 200 21.12 -12.88 8.28
N PRO A 201 22.10 -13.61 8.81
CA PRO A 201 22.19 -13.88 10.26
C PRO A 201 22.14 -12.61 11.10
N GLY A 202 21.45 -12.67 12.25
CA GLY A 202 21.27 -11.54 13.16
C GLY A 202 19.97 -10.77 12.93
N ILE A 203 19.17 -11.10 11.90
CA ILE A 203 17.84 -10.51 11.68
C ILE A 203 16.79 -11.34 12.43
N THR A 204 15.98 -10.66 13.25
CA THR A 204 14.83 -11.26 13.92
C THR A 204 13.57 -10.47 13.60
N VAL A 205 12.52 -11.15 13.11
CA VAL A 205 11.22 -10.56 12.80
C VAL A 205 10.22 -10.95 13.87
N VAL A 206 9.60 -9.95 14.51
CA VAL A 206 8.62 -10.15 15.57
C VAL A 206 7.29 -9.50 15.16
N ALA A 207 6.21 -10.29 15.24
CA ALA A 207 4.86 -9.82 14.93
C ALA A 207 4.43 -8.72 15.91
N LEU A 208 3.80 -7.66 15.40
CA LEU A 208 3.15 -6.65 16.22
C LEU A 208 1.65 -6.97 16.30
N PRO A 209 1.09 -7.14 17.50
CA PRO A 209 -0.35 -7.28 17.65
C PRO A 209 -1.06 -5.98 17.26
N THR A 210 -2.10 -6.10 16.44
CA THR A 210 -2.92 -4.99 15.98
C THR A 210 -4.39 -5.22 16.30
N LEU A 211 -5.19 -4.15 16.34
CA LEU A 211 -6.60 -4.20 16.74
C LEU A 211 -7.49 -5.04 15.80
N ASP A 212 -7.07 -5.23 14.55
CA ASP A 212 -7.75 -6.08 13.57
C ASP A 212 -7.57 -7.59 13.84
N GLY A 213 -6.74 -7.97 14.83
CA GLY A 213 -6.61 -9.33 15.34
C GLY A 213 -6.19 -10.35 14.27
N PRO A 214 -5.02 -10.19 13.60
CA PRO A 214 -4.56 -11.20 12.66
C PRO A 214 -4.16 -12.49 13.38
N VAL A 215 -4.31 -13.61 12.69
CA VAL A 215 -3.74 -14.87 13.15
C VAL A 215 -2.21 -14.85 13.02
N PRO A 216 -1.46 -15.61 13.85
CA PRO A 216 -0.01 -15.73 13.74
C PRO A 216 0.41 -16.11 12.29
N GLY A 217 1.42 -15.41 11.77
CA GLY A 217 1.90 -15.59 10.39
C GLY A 217 1.15 -14.77 9.33
N GLN A 218 0.00 -14.21 9.66
CA GLN A 218 -0.82 -13.35 8.79
C GLN A 218 -0.87 -11.89 9.26
N GLN A 219 -0.07 -11.54 10.27
CA GLN A 219 0.06 -10.15 10.71
C GLN A 219 0.54 -9.25 9.57
N GLU A 220 0.03 -8.03 9.54
CA GLU A 220 0.44 -7.09 8.51
C GLU A 220 1.77 -6.41 8.84
N VAL A 221 1.98 -6.07 10.11
CA VAL A 221 3.14 -5.28 10.55
C VAL A 221 4.00 -6.01 11.58
N ASN A 222 5.29 -5.70 11.53
CA ASN A 222 6.30 -6.36 12.37
C ASN A 222 7.28 -5.33 12.93
N GLN A 223 7.97 -5.71 14.00
CA GLN A 223 9.25 -5.14 14.40
C GLN A 223 10.37 -6.04 13.92
N VAL A 224 11.44 -5.44 13.39
CA VAL A 224 12.60 -6.15 12.87
C VAL A 224 13.82 -5.71 13.66
N PHE A 225 14.52 -6.65 14.28
CA PHE A 225 15.74 -6.42 15.07
C PHE A 225 16.96 -6.81 14.25
N PHE A 226 18.02 -6.06 14.42
CA PHE A 226 19.33 -6.25 13.79
C PHE A 226 20.40 -6.35 14.87
N ASP A 227 21.07 -7.48 14.93
CA ASP A 227 22.19 -7.76 15.84
C ASP A 227 23.40 -8.18 15.01
N ASN A 228 24.36 -7.27 14.84
CA ASN A 228 25.57 -7.43 14.05
C ASN A 228 25.31 -7.93 12.61
N VAL A 229 24.24 -7.43 11.97
CA VAL A 229 23.84 -7.83 10.62
C VAL A 229 24.79 -7.24 9.58
N ARG A 230 25.39 -8.10 8.78
CA ARG A 230 26.36 -7.72 7.74
C ARG A 230 25.68 -7.44 6.41
N VAL A 231 25.88 -6.25 5.88
CA VAL A 231 25.33 -5.82 4.59
C VAL A 231 26.48 -5.40 3.66
N PRO A 232 26.72 -6.08 2.54
CA PRO A 232 27.77 -5.68 1.60
C PRO A 232 27.62 -4.23 1.13
N VAL A 233 28.73 -3.48 1.01
CA VAL A 233 28.70 -2.09 0.55
C VAL A 233 28.10 -1.96 -0.84
N GLU A 234 28.25 -2.96 -1.69
CA GLU A 234 27.65 -3.03 -3.03
C GLU A 234 26.11 -3.04 -3.03
N ASN A 235 25.47 -3.35 -1.89
CA ASN A 235 24.03 -3.27 -1.71
C ASN A 235 23.57 -1.87 -1.27
N ARG A 236 24.45 -0.89 -1.11
CA ARG A 236 24.08 0.52 -0.92
C ARG A 236 23.61 1.10 -2.25
N ILE A 237 22.48 1.80 -2.24
CA ILE A 237 21.99 2.55 -3.38
C ILE A 237 22.64 3.94 -3.38
N GLY A 238 23.28 4.26 -4.50
CA GLY A 238 23.90 5.57 -4.73
C GLY A 238 25.02 5.88 -3.74
N GLU A 239 25.18 7.15 -3.39
CA GLU A 239 26.25 7.65 -2.52
C GLU A 239 25.90 7.52 -1.05
N GLU A 240 26.91 7.32 -0.21
CA GLU A 240 26.78 7.33 1.25
C GLU A 240 26.31 8.71 1.74
N GLY A 241 25.44 8.73 2.75
CA GLY A 241 24.87 9.96 3.28
C GLY A 241 23.72 10.55 2.46
N MET A 242 23.42 10.03 1.26
CA MET A 242 22.38 10.55 0.36
C MET A 242 21.02 9.85 0.52
N GLY A 243 20.89 8.93 1.47
CA GLY A 243 19.66 8.13 1.67
C GLY A 243 18.40 8.95 1.92
N TRP A 244 18.53 10.15 2.54
CA TRP A 244 17.38 11.05 2.72
C TRP A 244 16.82 11.56 1.38
N THR A 245 17.68 11.86 0.42
CA THR A 245 17.26 12.27 -0.93
C THR A 245 16.54 11.14 -1.65
N TYR A 246 17.06 9.91 -1.51
CA TYR A 246 16.42 8.71 -2.11
C TYR A 246 15.09 8.37 -1.45
N ALA A 247 15.01 8.55 -0.13
CA ALA A 247 13.75 8.37 0.62
C ALA A 247 12.69 9.39 0.19
N LYS A 248 13.04 10.66 0.02
CA LYS A 248 12.10 11.69 -0.48
C LYS A 248 11.56 11.33 -1.86
N TYR A 249 12.43 10.88 -2.76
CA TYR A 249 12.03 10.44 -4.09
C TYR A 249 11.06 9.25 -4.04
N LEU A 250 11.34 8.25 -3.19
CA LEU A 250 10.45 7.11 -2.98
C LEU A 250 9.05 7.55 -2.49
N LEU A 251 9.00 8.48 -1.54
CA LEU A 251 7.74 8.96 -0.95
C LEU A 251 6.82 9.66 -1.98
N GLU A 252 7.33 10.17 -3.09
CA GLU A 252 6.52 10.71 -4.18
C GLU A 252 5.65 9.61 -4.82
N PHE A 253 6.21 8.40 -4.98
CA PHE A 253 5.48 7.26 -5.52
C PHE A 253 4.52 6.62 -4.50
N GLU A 254 4.87 6.62 -3.23
CA GLU A 254 4.02 6.11 -2.15
C GLU A 254 2.72 6.91 -2.03
N ARG A 255 2.80 8.25 -2.14
CA ARG A 255 1.67 9.16 -1.98
C ARG A 255 0.78 9.28 -3.22
N GLY A 256 1.24 8.88 -4.39
CA GLY A 256 0.55 8.95 -5.67
C GLY A 256 -0.51 7.85 -5.87
N GLY A 257 -1.32 7.54 -4.85
CA GLY A 257 -2.38 6.54 -4.93
C GLY A 257 -3.63 7.06 -5.64
N THR A 258 -4.39 6.15 -6.26
CA THR A 258 -5.73 6.42 -6.81
C THR A 258 -6.78 5.97 -5.79
N TYR A 259 -7.48 6.91 -5.19
CA TYR A 259 -8.48 6.65 -4.15
C TYR A 259 -9.90 6.53 -4.72
N GLY A 260 -10.26 7.39 -5.69
CA GLY A 260 -11.63 7.55 -6.17
C GLY A 260 -12.35 6.24 -6.49
N PRO A 261 -11.82 5.38 -7.37
CA PRO A 261 -12.47 4.10 -7.72
C PRO A 261 -12.64 3.17 -6.53
N THR A 262 -11.63 3.09 -5.65
CA THR A 262 -11.67 2.25 -4.43
C THR A 262 -12.74 2.74 -3.45
N LEU A 263 -12.82 4.05 -3.20
CA LEU A 263 -13.83 4.66 -2.33
C LEU A 263 -15.24 4.45 -2.90
N SER A 264 -15.41 4.64 -4.21
CA SER A 264 -16.70 4.42 -4.88
C SER A 264 -17.19 2.99 -4.71
N LYS A 265 -16.30 2.00 -4.85
CA LYS A 265 -16.65 0.60 -4.59
C LYS A 265 -17.00 0.34 -3.14
N GLN A 266 -16.24 0.88 -2.20
CA GLN A 266 -16.53 0.73 -0.77
C GLN A 266 -17.91 1.33 -0.42
N LEU A 267 -18.24 2.51 -0.97
CA LEU A 267 -19.56 3.13 -0.80
C LEU A 267 -20.69 2.29 -1.40
N ALA A 268 -20.50 1.72 -2.59
CA ALA A 268 -21.48 0.80 -3.18
C ALA A 268 -21.71 -0.44 -2.28
N LYS A 269 -20.64 -0.97 -1.66
CA LYS A 269 -20.77 -2.05 -0.69
C LYS A 269 -21.55 -1.63 0.57
N VAL A 270 -21.30 -0.44 1.10
CA VAL A 270 -22.05 0.11 2.25
C VAL A 270 -23.54 0.28 1.89
N ALA A 271 -23.84 0.81 0.71
CA ALA A 271 -25.22 0.94 0.23
C ALA A 271 -25.93 -0.42 0.10
N ALA A 272 -25.22 -1.44 -0.42
CA ALA A 272 -25.77 -2.80 -0.51
C ALA A 272 -26.06 -3.41 0.86
N ILE A 273 -25.16 -3.23 1.84
CA ILE A 273 -25.39 -3.65 3.23
C ILE A 273 -26.63 -2.95 3.80
N ALA A 274 -26.73 -1.63 3.66
CA ALA A 274 -27.87 -0.85 4.17
C ALA A 274 -29.20 -1.18 3.48
N ALA A 275 -29.15 -1.64 2.23
CA ALA A 275 -30.34 -2.13 1.53
C ALA A 275 -30.82 -3.50 2.03
N ASP A 276 -29.94 -4.29 2.64
CA ASP A 276 -30.24 -5.61 3.20
C ASP A 276 -30.61 -5.54 4.69
N GLN A 277 -29.98 -4.66 5.45
CA GLN A 277 -30.17 -4.55 6.90
C GLN A 277 -31.48 -3.82 7.28
N PRO A 278 -32.21 -4.30 8.32
CA PRO A 278 -33.33 -3.56 8.89
C PRO A 278 -32.87 -2.36 9.69
N GLY A 279 -33.57 -1.25 9.60
CA GLY A 279 -33.47 -0.12 10.51
C GLY A 279 -34.34 -0.31 11.77
N ASP A 280 -34.23 0.65 12.69
CA ASP A 280 -34.93 0.61 14.00
C ASP A 280 -36.47 0.60 13.87
N ASP A 281 -37.01 1.12 12.80
CA ASP A 281 -38.44 1.20 12.52
C ASP A 281 -38.97 0.04 11.64
N GLY A 282 -38.13 -0.97 11.38
CA GLY A 282 -38.47 -2.16 10.57
C GLY A 282 -38.37 -1.91 9.05
N ARG A 283 -38.11 -0.69 8.58
CA ARG A 283 -37.77 -0.39 7.19
C ARG A 283 -36.32 -0.76 6.90
N ARG A 284 -35.92 -0.74 5.65
CA ARG A 284 -34.50 -0.92 5.30
C ARG A 284 -33.67 0.29 5.77
N LEU A 285 -32.48 0.04 6.28
CA LEU A 285 -31.59 1.10 6.76
C LEU A 285 -31.28 2.14 5.66
N LEU A 286 -31.23 1.71 4.40
CA LEU A 286 -31.05 2.61 3.25
C LEU A 286 -32.22 3.60 3.08
N GLU A 287 -33.40 3.34 3.68
CA GLU A 287 -34.57 4.25 3.65
C GLU A 287 -34.50 5.30 4.78
N ASP A 288 -33.66 5.08 5.79
CA ASP A 288 -33.46 6.07 6.87
C ASP A 288 -32.81 7.34 6.33
N ALA A 289 -33.41 8.49 6.61
CA ALA A 289 -32.96 9.78 6.09
C ALA A 289 -31.60 10.23 6.67
N GLY A 290 -31.31 9.85 7.93
CA GLY A 290 -30.03 10.15 8.59
C GLY A 290 -28.89 9.36 7.98
N PHE A 291 -29.07 8.05 7.79
CA PHE A 291 -28.10 7.19 7.15
C PHE A 291 -27.85 7.60 5.69
N ARG A 292 -28.90 7.83 4.91
CA ARG A 292 -28.79 8.30 3.52
C ARG A 292 -28.02 9.60 3.41
N ARG A 293 -28.18 10.54 4.34
CA ARG A 293 -27.42 11.79 4.35
C ARG A 293 -25.94 11.55 4.56
N LYS A 294 -25.55 10.68 5.51
CA LYS A 294 -24.14 10.28 5.74
C LYS A 294 -23.56 9.65 4.49
N LEU A 295 -24.27 8.71 3.88
CA LEU A 295 -23.84 8.03 2.65
C LEU A 295 -23.67 9.02 1.50
N ALA A 296 -24.62 9.93 1.28
CA ALA A 296 -24.55 10.95 0.23
C ALA A 296 -23.38 11.91 0.43
N GLN A 297 -23.10 12.35 1.66
CA GLN A 297 -21.95 13.19 1.97
C GLN A 297 -20.62 12.51 1.62
N LEU A 298 -20.50 11.20 1.89
CA LEU A 298 -19.30 10.44 1.53
C LEU A 298 -19.19 10.22 0.02
N HIS A 299 -20.30 10.03 -0.69
CA HIS A 299 -20.31 10.00 -2.16
C HIS A 299 -19.82 11.32 -2.75
N LEU A 300 -20.26 12.48 -2.25
CA LEU A 300 -19.80 13.78 -2.70
C LEU A 300 -18.30 13.97 -2.45
N ARG A 301 -17.78 13.55 -1.28
CA ARG A 301 -16.34 13.60 -0.99
C ARG A 301 -15.54 12.71 -1.95
N ALA A 302 -15.99 11.47 -2.20
CA ALA A 302 -15.33 10.55 -3.12
C ALA A 302 -15.32 11.08 -4.56
N ALA A 303 -16.44 11.61 -5.04
CA ALA A 303 -16.55 12.20 -6.38
C ALA A 303 -15.64 13.43 -6.54
N GLY A 304 -15.63 14.33 -5.55
CA GLY A 304 -14.73 15.49 -5.54
C GLY A 304 -13.26 15.07 -5.57
N LEU A 305 -12.88 14.06 -4.78
CA LEU A 305 -11.51 13.52 -4.78
C LEU A 305 -11.15 12.92 -6.13
N GLN A 306 -12.04 12.13 -6.74
CA GLN A 306 -11.83 11.55 -8.07
C GLN A 306 -11.63 12.61 -9.14
N ALA A 307 -12.41 13.71 -9.10
CA ALA A 307 -12.24 14.83 -10.03
C ALA A 307 -10.86 15.50 -9.88
N VAL A 308 -10.38 15.65 -8.64
CA VAL A 308 -9.04 16.17 -8.37
C VAL A 308 -7.95 15.22 -8.86
N GLU A 309 -8.10 13.91 -8.62
CA GLU A 309 -7.18 12.89 -9.14
C GLU A 309 -7.05 12.97 -10.66
N LEU A 310 -8.16 12.98 -11.39
CA LEU A 310 -8.19 13.09 -12.85
C LEU A 310 -7.50 14.36 -13.34
N LYS A 311 -7.75 15.50 -12.68
CA LYS A 311 -7.09 16.77 -13.00
C LYS A 311 -5.58 16.72 -12.80
N LEU A 312 -5.12 16.10 -11.71
CA LEU A 312 -3.68 15.97 -11.39
C LEU A 312 -2.99 15.02 -12.36
N PHE A 313 -3.60 13.90 -12.69
CA PHE A 313 -3.03 12.93 -13.64
C PHE A 313 -2.96 13.51 -15.06
N SER A 314 -3.96 14.26 -15.51
CA SER A 314 -3.89 14.96 -16.80
C SER A 314 -2.80 16.04 -16.82
N GLY A 315 -2.47 16.63 -15.66
CA GLY A 315 -1.35 17.57 -15.52
C GLY A 315 0.02 16.90 -15.68
N VAL A 316 0.16 15.66 -15.24
CA VAL A 316 1.40 14.87 -15.40
C VAL A 316 1.70 14.57 -16.86
N GLU A 317 0.69 14.35 -17.70
CA GLU A 317 0.85 14.26 -19.16
C GLU A 317 1.51 15.51 -19.76
N SER A 318 1.23 16.66 -19.17
CA SER A 318 1.81 17.95 -19.57
C SER A 318 3.18 18.23 -18.93
N GLY A 319 3.83 17.21 -18.33
CA GLY A 319 5.14 17.33 -17.69
C GLY A 319 5.14 18.01 -16.30
N LYS A 320 3.96 18.23 -15.69
CA LYS A 320 3.86 18.83 -14.35
C LYS A 320 4.02 17.76 -13.27
N SER A 321 4.85 18.04 -12.26
CA SER A 321 4.93 17.19 -11.06
C SER A 321 3.64 17.29 -10.25
N ILE A 322 3.17 16.16 -9.70
CA ILE A 322 2.06 16.16 -8.73
C ILE A 322 2.44 16.93 -7.47
N GLY A 323 3.73 16.90 -7.08
CA GLY A 323 4.28 17.71 -5.99
C GLY A 323 3.45 17.63 -4.70
N ALA A 324 3.21 18.79 -4.08
CA ALA A 324 2.45 18.91 -2.83
C ALA A 324 0.97 18.49 -2.97
N ALA A 325 0.41 18.42 -4.18
CA ALA A 325 -0.96 17.96 -4.39
C ALA A 325 -1.15 16.48 -4.02
N SER A 326 -0.09 15.65 -4.07
CA SER A 326 -0.11 14.28 -3.55
C SER A 326 -0.45 14.23 -2.06
N SER A 327 -0.03 15.23 -1.28
CA SER A 327 -0.38 15.38 0.14
C SER A 327 -1.86 15.62 0.36
N MET A 328 -2.50 16.40 -0.53
CA MET A 328 -3.95 16.63 -0.49
C MET A 328 -4.73 15.35 -0.82
N LEU A 329 -4.32 14.60 -1.84
CA LEU A 329 -4.94 13.31 -2.18
C LEU A 329 -4.83 12.33 -1.01
N LYS A 330 -3.65 12.21 -0.38
CA LYS A 330 -3.44 11.34 0.77
C LYS A 330 -4.32 11.76 1.94
N LEU A 331 -4.35 13.03 2.29
CA LEU A 331 -5.16 13.56 3.39
C LEU A 331 -6.66 13.23 3.18
N LEU A 332 -7.23 13.68 2.07
CA LEU A 332 -8.66 13.51 1.78
C LEU A 332 -9.04 12.05 1.58
N GLY A 333 -8.19 11.27 0.88
CA GLY A 333 -8.43 9.86 0.61
C GLY A 333 -8.45 9.01 1.88
N THR A 334 -7.49 9.23 2.79
CA THR A 334 -7.43 8.46 4.06
C THR A 334 -8.55 8.84 5.02
N GLU A 335 -8.94 10.11 5.10
CA GLU A 335 -10.09 10.53 5.91
C GLU A 335 -11.42 9.97 5.36
N ALA A 336 -11.59 9.95 4.03
CA ALA A 336 -12.76 9.33 3.40
C ALA A 336 -12.80 7.81 3.64
N MET A 337 -11.66 7.12 3.50
CA MET A 337 -11.55 5.67 3.76
C MET A 337 -11.94 5.34 5.20
N GLN A 338 -11.48 6.11 6.18
CA GLN A 338 -11.83 5.93 7.58
C GLN A 338 -13.32 6.12 7.81
N ALA A 339 -13.91 7.21 7.30
CA ALA A 339 -15.33 7.50 7.46
C ALA A 339 -16.24 6.45 6.77
N ILE A 340 -15.84 5.95 5.60
CA ILE A 340 -16.59 4.87 4.90
C ILE A 340 -16.51 3.57 5.71
N SER A 341 -15.35 3.22 6.28
CA SER A 341 -15.22 2.01 7.11
C SER A 341 -16.06 2.10 8.39
N GLU A 342 -16.18 3.28 8.98
CA GLU A 342 -17.06 3.56 10.12
C GLU A 342 -18.54 3.39 9.75
N LEU A 343 -18.96 3.99 8.63
CA LEU A 343 -20.34 3.84 8.13
C LEU A 343 -20.67 2.39 7.77
N ALA A 344 -19.71 1.59 7.34
CA ALA A 344 -19.89 0.16 7.06
C ALA A 344 -20.18 -0.64 8.34
N VAL A 345 -19.48 -0.33 9.44
CA VAL A 345 -19.74 -0.95 10.77
C VAL A 345 -21.11 -0.50 11.29
N GLU A 346 -21.45 0.79 11.19
CA GLU A 346 -22.77 1.32 11.54
C GLU A 346 -23.88 0.59 10.76
N ALA A 347 -23.68 0.39 9.44
CA ALA A 347 -24.67 -0.29 8.61
C ALA A 347 -24.90 -1.74 9.00
N ALA A 348 -23.88 -2.47 9.42
CA ALA A 348 -24.02 -3.87 9.85
C ALA A 348 -24.51 -3.99 11.31
N GLY A 349 -24.45 -2.92 12.09
CA GLY A 349 -24.90 -2.88 13.48
C GLY A 349 -24.29 -3.99 14.34
N PRO A 350 -25.07 -4.64 15.22
CA PRO A 350 -24.55 -5.68 16.14
C PRO A 350 -23.88 -6.86 15.42
N ALA A 351 -24.20 -7.14 14.17
CA ALA A 351 -23.58 -8.24 13.41
C ALA A 351 -22.08 -8.03 13.15
N ALA A 352 -21.58 -6.78 13.22
CA ALA A 352 -20.17 -6.48 13.08
C ALA A 352 -19.34 -6.62 14.38
N LEU A 353 -19.99 -6.84 15.55
CA LEU A 353 -19.32 -6.89 16.86
C LEU A 353 -18.60 -8.21 17.15
N PRO A 354 -19.08 -9.39 16.73
CA PRO A 354 -18.38 -10.65 17.00
C PRO A 354 -16.97 -10.67 16.43
N PHE A 355 -15.99 -11.04 17.27
CA PHE A 355 -14.60 -11.20 16.84
C PHE A 355 -14.43 -12.58 16.20
N VAL A 356 -14.11 -12.59 14.90
CA VAL A 356 -13.78 -13.80 14.14
C VAL A 356 -12.28 -13.79 13.86
N GLN A 357 -11.55 -14.71 14.46
CA GLN A 357 -10.10 -14.73 14.39
C GLN A 357 -9.59 -15.10 12.98
N ASP A 358 -10.14 -16.13 12.38
CA ASP A 358 -9.73 -16.62 11.05
C ASP A 358 -10.94 -16.67 10.10
N THR A 359 -11.02 -15.66 9.24
CA THR A 359 -12.10 -15.57 8.24
C THR A 359 -11.83 -16.41 7.00
N TRP A 360 -10.63 -17.02 6.86
CA TRP A 360 -10.24 -17.82 5.70
C TRP A 360 -10.19 -19.32 6.00
N ALA A 361 -10.47 -19.73 7.23
CA ALA A 361 -10.32 -21.12 7.67
C ALA A 361 -11.06 -22.10 6.75
N GLU A 362 -12.30 -21.78 6.35
CA GLU A 362 -13.09 -22.61 5.43
C GLU A 362 -12.45 -22.76 4.04
N ILE A 363 -11.92 -21.65 3.49
CA ILE A 363 -11.25 -21.66 2.17
C ILE A 363 -9.98 -22.51 2.23
N GLN A 364 -9.30 -22.51 3.38
CA GLN A 364 -8.07 -23.26 3.59
C GLN A 364 -8.29 -24.70 4.09
N GLY A 365 -9.55 -25.14 4.14
CA GLY A 365 -9.91 -26.48 4.62
C GLY A 365 -9.66 -26.72 6.11
N ARG A 366 -9.64 -25.63 6.91
CA ARG A 366 -9.52 -25.67 8.37
C ARG A 366 -10.87 -25.44 9.03
N GLU A 367 -10.99 -25.84 10.31
CA GLU A 367 -12.19 -25.56 11.11
C GLU A 367 -12.31 -24.06 11.33
N ALA A 368 -13.42 -23.46 10.91
CA ALA A 368 -13.71 -22.04 11.05
C ALA A 368 -14.42 -21.75 12.37
N SER A 369 -14.20 -20.55 12.92
CA SER A 369 -15.01 -20.04 14.03
C SER A 369 -16.48 -19.88 13.58
N PRO A 370 -17.46 -20.20 14.46
CA PRO A 370 -18.86 -19.98 14.14
C PRO A 370 -19.10 -18.53 13.71
N ARG A 371 -19.78 -18.36 12.57
CA ARG A 371 -20.16 -17.03 12.08
C ARG A 371 -21.49 -16.60 12.69
N VAL A 372 -21.57 -15.33 13.06
CA VAL A 372 -22.79 -14.69 13.54
C VAL A 372 -23.17 -13.59 12.55
N GLY A 373 -24.39 -13.64 12.04
CA GLY A 373 -24.88 -12.68 11.06
C GLY A 373 -24.44 -12.97 9.62
N PRO A 374 -24.59 -11.98 8.72
CA PRO A 374 -24.23 -12.12 7.30
C PRO A 374 -22.74 -12.32 7.09
N ASP A 375 -22.35 -12.99 6.01
CA ASP A 375 -20.95 -13.33 5.68
C ASP A 375 -20.02 -12.12 5.61
N TYR A 376 -20.54 -10.96 5.20
CA TYR A 376 -19.74 -9.73 5.12
C TYR A 376 -19.44 -9.10 6.48
N ALA A 377 -20.17 -9.45 7.54
CA ALA A 377 -20.08 -8.75 8.84
C ALA A 377 -18.74 -8.99 9.54
N ALA A 378 -18.21 -10.20 9.47
CA ALA A 378 -16.99 -10.63 10.19
C ALA A 378 -15.73 -9.81 9.86
N VAL A 379 -15.67 -9.16 8.68
CA VAL A 379 -14.50 -8.39 8.24
C VAL A 379 -14.65 -6.87 8.43
N LEU A 380 -15.84 -6.38 8.82
CA LEU A 380 -16.10 -4.93 8.86
C LEU A 380 -15.39 -4.26 10.02
N ALA A 381 -15.55 -4.75 11.25
CA ALA A 381 -14.88 -4.19 12.42
C ALA A 381 -13.34 -4.35 12.35
N PRO A 382 -12.76 -5.52 12.01
CA PRO A 382 -11.33 -5.62 11.76
C PRO A 382 -10.82 -4.63 10.72
N ARG A 383 -11.53 -4.44 9.60
CA ARG A 383 -11.16 -3.46 8.56
C ARG A 383 -11.24 -2.03 9.06
N TYR A 384 -12.26 -1.69 9.85
CA TYR A 384 -12.36 -0.40 10.51
C TYR A 384 -11.15 -0.14 11.42
N PHE A 385 -10.77 -1.11 12.26
CA PHE A 385 -9.60 -0.99 13.13
C PHE A 385 -8.30 -0.88 12.32
N ASN A 386 -8.12 -1.69 11.29
CA ASN A 386 -6.95 -1.65 10.43
C ASN A 386 -6.78 -0.27 9.77
N TYR A 387 -7.85 0.35 9.28
CA TYR A 387 -7.78 1.64 8.59
C TYR A 387 -7.52 2.83 9.52
N ARG A 388 -7.55 2.68 10.87
CA ARG A 388 -7.17 3.78 11.78
C ARG A 388 -5.74 4.26 11.55
N LYS A 389 -4.85 3.39 11.10
CA LYS A 389 -3.46 3.75 10.74
C LYS A 389 -3.35 4.57 9.44
N ALA A 390 -4.38 4.61 8.58
CA ALA A 390 -4.31 5.27 7.27
C ALA A 390 -4.00 6.77 7.35
N SER A 391 -4.44 7.45 8.41
CA SER A 391 -4.08 8.85 8.67
C SER A 391 -2.66 9.04 9.22
N ILE A 392 -1.93 7.95 9.54
CA ILE A 392 -0.62 8.00 10.19
C ILE A 392 0.49 7.61 9.22
N TYR A 393 0.39 6.47 8.50
CA TYR A 393 1.43 6.00 7.59
C TYR A 393 1.59 6.91 6.36
N GLY A 394 2.73 6.81 5.65
CA GLY A 394 3.02 7.62 4.46
C GLY A 394 3.19 9.11 4.79
N GLY A 395 3.53 9.42 6.05
CA GLY A 395 3.50 10.76 6.65
C GLY A 395 2.11 11.09 7.18
N SER A 396 2.02 11.41 8.50
CA SER A 396 0.72 11.66 9.15
C SER A 396 -0.06 12.79 8.47
N ASN A 397 -1.38 12.79 8.65
CA ASN A 397 -2.22 13.83 8.07
C ASN A 397 -1.83 15.24 8.53
N GLU A 398 -1.27 15.39 9.74
CA GLU A 398 -0.69 16.63 10.25
C GLU A 398 0.53 17.05 9.42
N ILE A 399 1.43 16.11 9.13
CA ILE A 399 2.60 16.36 8.25
C ILE A 399 2.13 16.73 6.84
N GLN A 400 1.09 16.06 6.30
CA GLN A 400 0.54 16.43 4.99
C GLN A 400 -0.03 17.86 4.98
N ARG A 401 -0.74 18.28 6.05
CA ARG A 401 -1.23 19.66 6.21
C ARG A 401 -0.07 20.65 6.25
N ASN A 402 1.01 20.35 6.96
CA ASN A 402 2.21 21.21 7.01
C ASN A 402 2.88 21.33 5.62
N ILE A 403 2.93 20.23 4.84
CA ILE A 403 3.47 20.26 3.48
C ILE A 403 2.59 21.13 2.58
N ILE A 404 1.27 20.99 2.65
CA ILE A 404 0.31 21.81 1.89
C ILE A 404 0.46 23.28 2.27
N ALA A 405 0.47 23.62 3.57
CA ALA A 405 0.64 24.98 4.07
C ALA A 405 1.92 25.62 3.52
N LYS A 406 3.04 24.92 3.64
CA LYS A 406 4.35 25.43 3.21
C LYS A 406 4.49 25.54 1.68
N LEU A 407 4.10 24.50 0.93
CA LEU A 407 4.42 24.42 -0.51
C LEU A 407 3.30 24.92 -1.42
N MET A 408 2.05 24.94 -0.98
CA MET A 408 0.91 25.39 -1.78
C MET A 408 0.39 26.76 -1.34
N LEU A 409 0.46 27.10 -0.05
CA LEU A 409 -0.06 28.35 0.49
C LEU A 409 1.05 29.36 0.84
N GLY A 410 2.33 28.93 0.90
CA GLY A 410 3.46 29.82 1.22
C GLY A 410 3.52 30.26 2.70
N LEU A 411 2.88 29.48 3.61
CA LEU A 411 2.80 29.76 5.06
C LEU A 411 3.96 29.14 5.84
#